data_6221bb8a5d587a051c578dff47aff6c0
#
_entry.id   6221bb8a5d587a051c578dff47aff6c0
#
_cell.length_a   1.000
_cell.length_b   1.000
_cell.length_c   1.000
_cell.angle_alpha   90.00
_cell.angle_beta   90.00
_cell.angle_gamma   90.00
#
_symmetry.space_group_name_H-M   'P 1'
#
loop_
_entity.id
_entity.type
_entity.pdbx_description
1 polymer ?
#
loop_
_entity_poly.entity_id
_entity_poly.type
_entity_poly.pdbx_seq_one_letter_code
_entity_poly.pdbx_strand_id
1 'polypeptide(L)'
;MFDIAIDTIVMRPYVFTFFAVFLLACVPHVGWRKTLLFTVAGYLIAFSSEKLSISTGFPYGWYYYIDNTSQQELWVWGVPFFDSLSYVFLTYCSYTTALFILSPLATKGINLVTLETRAIRHSWAALVLGAFLQTFLDIIIDPVALQGSHWFLGQIYGYYEEGVHFGVPLSNYIGWLLTSFFLVAVFQQIDRKHDLKAPAGVFFMPFRSLLGPVLYLSVLIFNWAVTLWIGEHLIALTGILIFTLPIVIVTVLAILRVNRYRPEELQEHLADYPWSPMNKHEKEKSHS
;
A
#
# COMPACT_ATOMS: atom_id res chain seq x y z
N MET A 1 2.22 -25.37 -15.23
CA MET A 1 2.58 -24.46 -14.11
C MET A 1 3.11 -23.11 -14.62
N PHE A 2 4.05 -23.08 -15.58
CA PHE A 2 4.55 -21.81 -16.16
C PHE A 2 3.44 -21.04 -16.90
N ASP A 3 2.63 -21.74 -17.69
CA ASP A 3 1.50 -21.14 -18.42
C ASP A 3 0.49 -20.50 -17.48
N ILE A 4 0.07 -21.19 -16.40
CA ILE A 4 -0.85 -20.65 -15.39
C ILE A 4 -0.30 -19.39 -14.71
N ALA A 5 1.01 -19.29 -14.48
CA ALA A 5 1.61 -18.08 -13.91
C ALA A 5 1.53 -16.90 -14.89
N ILE A 6 1.75 -17.12 -16.18
CA ILE A 6 1.58 -16.09 -17.22
C ILE A 6 0.12 -15.70 -17.34
N ASP A 7 -0.78 -16.67 -17.37
CA ASP A 7 -2.22 -16.45 -17.47
C ASP A 7 -2.72 -15.62 -16.26
N THR A 8 -2.21 -15.89 -15.05
CA THR A 8 -2.51 -15.07 -13.86
C THR A 8 -2.12 -13.59 -14.07
N ILE A 9 -0.92 -13.35 -14.63
CA ILE A 9 -0.47 -11.97 -14.91
C ILE A 9 -1.36 -11.29 -15.94
N VAL A 10 -1.73 -12.01 -17.00
CA VAL A 10 -2.58 -11.50 -18.08
C VAL A 10 -4.01 -11.24 -17.59
N MET A 11 -4.55 -12.09 -16.72
CA MET A 11 -5.88 -11.91 -16.16
C MET A 11 -5.96 -10.80 -15.11
N ARG A 12 -4.86 -10.55 -14.37
CA ARG A 12 -4.80 -9.59 -13.26
C ARG A 12 -3.75 -8.48 -13.49
N PRO A 13 -3.71 -7.83 -14.67
CA PRO A 13 -2.63 -6.93 -15.06
C PRO A 13 -2.48 -5.73 -14.10
N TYR A 14 -3.57 -5.26 -13.52
CA TYR A 14 -3.58 -4.14 -12.57
C TYR A 14 -2.85 -4.49 -11.26
N VAL A 15 -3.03 -5.72 -10.73
CA VAL A 15 -2.32 -6.18 -9.52
C VAL A 15 -0.81 -6.19 -9.76
N PHE A 16 -0.37 -6.77 -10.89
CA PHE A 16 1.06 -6.85 -11.21
C PHE A 16 1.64 -5.49 -11.59
N THR A 17 0.85 -4.59 -12.17
CA THR A 17 1.26 -3.19 -12.40
C THR A 17 1.50 -2.47 -11.08
N PHE A 18 0.57 -2.54 -10.13
CA PHE A 18 0.74 -1.95 -8.80
C PHE A 18 1.90 -2.59 -8.03
N PHE A 19 2.08 -3.90 -8.15
CA PHE A 19 3.20 -4.60 -7.56
C PHE A 19 4.55 -4.16 -8.17
N ALA A 20 4.62 -3.95 -9.47
CA ALA A 20 5.81 -3.41 -10.13
C ALA A 20 6.14 -1.98 -9.64
N VAL A 21 5.12 -1.11 -9.50
CA VAL A 21 5.30 0.23 -8.92
C VAL A 21 5.75 0.15 -7.47
N PHE A 22 5.22 -0.79 -6.68
CA PHE A 22 5.71 -1.08 -5.33
C PHE A 22 7.21 -1.43 -5.33
N LEU A 23 7.66 -2.31 -6.20
CA LEU A 23 9.08 -2.67 -6.30
C LEU A 23 9.95 -1.46 -6.65
N LEU A 24 9.50 -0.64 -7.61
CA LEU A 24 10.18 0.60 -8.00
C LEU A 24 10.27 1.63 -6.86
N ALA A 25 9.28 1.65 -5.98
CA ALA A 25 9.24 2.56 -4.83
C ALA A 25 9.98 2.00 -3.61
N CYS A 26 9.76 0.72 -3.27
CA CYS A 26 10.25 0.09 -2.05
C CYS A 26 11.75 -0.23 -2.12
N VAL A 27 12.25 -0.70 -3.26
CA VAL A 27 13.68 -1.05 -3.41
C VAL A 27 14.60 0.15 -3.17
N PRO A 28 14.37 1.34 -3.75
CA PRO A 28 15.17 2.52 -3.42
C PRO A 28 14.93 3.08 -2.01
N HIS A 29 13.81 2.71 -1.37
CA HIS A 29 13.43 3.21 -0.04
C HIS A 29 14.11 2.41 1.09
N VAL A 30 14.03 1.08 1.06
CA VAL A 30 14.52 0.21 2.15
C VAL A 30 15.57 -0.80 1.72
N GLY A 31 15.84 -0.92 0.42
CA GLY A 31 16.78 -1.86 -0.18
C GLY A 31 16.11 -3.18 -0.61
N TRP A 32 16.71 -3.85 -1.62
CA TRP A 32 16.12 -5.02 -2.27
C TRP A 32 15.91 -6.21 -1.31
N ARG A 33 16.83 -6.42 -0.33
CA ARG A 33 16.73 -7.53 0.64
C ARG A 33 15.51 -7.38 1.54
N LYS A 34 15.29 -6.17 2.06
CA LYS A 34 14.14 -5.88 2.91
C LYS A 34 12.83 -5.90 2.10
N THR A 35 12.87 -5.41 0.86
CA THR A 35 11.73 -5.49 -0.06
C THR A 35 11.34 -6.93 -0.32
N LEU A 36 12.29 -7.81 -0.66
CA LEU A 36 12.03 -9.23 -0.88
C LEU A 36 11.52 -9.92 0.38
N LEU A 37 12.16 -9.66 1.53
CA LEU A 37 11.74 -10.24 2.81
C LEU A 37 10.32 -9.82 3.17
N PHE A 38 9.98 -8.54 2.97
CA PHE A 38 8.63 -8.06 3.21
C PHE A 38 7.63 -8.62 2.20
N THR A 39 7.99 -8.73 0.93
CA THR A 39 7.12 -9.36 -0.09
C THR A 39 6.72 -10.76 0.33
N VAL A 40 7.68 -11.59 0.74
CA VAL A 40 7.41 -12.96 1.19
C VAL A 40 6.61 -12.99 2.50
N ALA A 41 7.06 -12.24 3.51
CA ALA A 41 6.39 -12.21 4.81
C ALA A 41 4.96 -11.64 4.69
N GLY A 42 4.79 -10.54 3.96
CA GLY A 42 3.49 -9.90 3.73
C GLY A 42 2.52 -10.82 2.99
N TYR A 43 2.98 -11.48 1.92
CA TYR A 43 2.20 -12.49 1.23
C TYR A 43 1.75 -13.61 2.16
N LEU A 44 2.66 -14.18 2.96
CA LEU A 44 2.35 -15.28 3.86
C LEU A 44 1.35 -14.87 4.96
N ILE A 45 1.47 -13.66 5.49
CA ILE A 45 0.53 -13.12 6.49
C ILE A 45 -0.85 -12.96 5.87
N ALA A 46 -0.95 -12.33 4.70
CA ALA A 46 -2.19 -12.13 3.97
C ALA A 46 -2.85 -13.49 3.66
N PHE A 47 -2.12 -14.38 3.00
CA PHE A 47 -2.58 -15.73 2.69
C PHE A 47 -3.09 -16.47 3.95
N SER A 48 -2.33 -16.39 5.06
CA SER A 48 -2.73 -17.06 6.31
C SER A 48 -4.00 -16.46 6.89
N SER A 49 -4.16 -15.13 6.84
CA SER A 49 -5.37 -14.46 7.34
C SER A 49 -6.60 -14.78 6.49
N GLU A 50 -6.47 -14.83 5.17
CA GLU A 50 -7.53 -15.25 4.25
C GLU A 50 -7.90 -16.73 4.46
N LYS A 51 -6.89 -17.61 4.50
CA LYS A 51 -7.11 -19.04 4.74
C LYS A 51 -7.76 -19.31 6.09
N LEU A 52 -7.37 -18.58 7.12
CA LEU A 52 -7.98 -18.67 8.44
C LEU A 52 -9.44 -18.20 8.40
N SER A 53 -9.72 -17.10 7.69
CA SER A 53 -11.06 -16.53 7.63
C SER A 53 -12.06 -17.45 6.90
N ILE A 54 -11.68 -18.00 5.74
CA ILE A 54 -12.55 -18.97 5.04
C ILE A 54 -12.77 -20.27 5.83
N SER A 55 -11.90 -20.57 6.82
CA SER A 55 -11.98 -21.80 7.63
C SER A 55 -12.66 -21.59 8.98
N THR A 56 -12.59 -20.39 9.56
CA THR A 56 -13.03 -20.12 10.95
C THR A 56 -13.87 -18.85 11.10
N GLY A 57 -13.99 -18.04 10.06
CA GLY A 57 -14.62 -16.73 10.12
C GLY A 57 -13.73 -15.61 10.69
N PHE A 58 -12.50 -15.91 11.14
CA PHE A 58 -11.58 -14.90 11.69
C PHE A 58 -10.40 -14.67 10.73
N PRO A 59 -10.00 -13.41 10.41
CA PRO A 59 -10.46 -12.14 10.99
C PRO A 59 -11.57 -11.42 10.22
N TYR A 60 -11.85 -11.74 8.95
CA TYR A 60 -12.71 -10.96 8.04
C TYR A 60 -14.21 -11.28 8.13
N GLY A 61 -14.63 -12.21 8.99
CA GLY A 61 -15.94 -12.83 8.96
C GLY A 61 -15.95 -14.06 8.05
N TRP A 62 -17.10 -14.69 7.95
CA TRP A 62 -17.28 -15.84 7.08
C TRP A 62 -17.48 -15.39 5.64
N TYR A 63 -16.56 -15.78 4.75
CA TYR A 63 -16.68 -15.60 3.31
C TYR A 63 -16.17 -16.84 2.57
N TYR A 64 -16.38 -16.89 1.29
CA TYR A 64 -15.97 -18.01 0.44
C TYR A 64 -15.42 -17.49 -0.90
N TYR A 65 -14.42 -18.16 -1.43
CA TYR A 65 -13.97 -17.95 -2.79
C TYR A 65 -14.79 -18.76 -3.78
N ILE A 66 -15.00 -18.20 -4.97
CA ILE A 66 -15.74 -18.84 -6.08
C ILE A 66 -14.67 -19.38 -7.05
N ASP A 67 -14.58 -20.70 -7.14
CA ASP A 67 -13.57 -21.43 -7.88
C ASP A 67 -13.86 -21.49 -9.39
N ASN A 68 -14.17 -20.34 -10.02
CA ASN A 68 -14.44 -20.28 -11.46
C ASN A 68 -13.16 -20.13 -12.30
N THR A 69 -12.06 -19.70 -11.70
CA THR A 69 -10.82 -19.32 -12.39
C THR A 69 -9.62 -20.19 -12.04
N SER A 70 -9.78 -21.22 -11.20
CA SER A 70 -8.68 -22.07 -10.71
C SER A 70 -7.95 -22.86 -11.82
N GLN A 71 -8.60 -23.03 -12.98
CA GLN A 71 -7.99 -23.64 -14.18
C GLN A 71 -7.19 -22.63 -15.03
N GLN A 72 -7.38 -21.32 -14.79
CA GLN A 72 -6.88 -20.23 -15.62
C GLN A 72 -5.87 -19.33 -14.88
N GLU A 73 -5.89 -19.33 -13.55
CA GLU A 73 -4.98 -18.54 -12.73
C GLU A 73 -4.45 -19.31 -11.52
N LEU A 74 -3.36 -18.83 -10.94
CA LEU A 74 -2.69 -19.48 -9.82
C LEU A 74 -3.52 -19.38 -8.54
N TRP A 75 -3.86 -20.52 -7.97
CA TRP A 75 -4.51 -20.67 -6.68
C TRP A 75 -3.60 -21.44 -5.72
N VAL A 76 -3.56 -21.01 -4.48
CA VAL A 76 -2.79 -21.64 -3.41
C VAL A 76 -3.77 -22.09 -2.32
N TRP A 77 -3.98 -23.40 -2.21
CA TRP A 77 -4.87 -24.01 -1.20
C TRP A 77 -6.25 -23.36 -1.08
N GLY A 78 -6.85 -23.01 -2.20
CA GLY A 78 -8.20 -22.43 -2.28
C GLY A 78 -8.25 -20.91 -2.08
N VAL A 79 -7.09 -20.22 -2.16
CA VAL A 79 -6.97 -18.76 -2.16
C VAL A 79 -6.31 -18.31 -3.46
N PRO A 80 -6.84 -17.32 -4.19
CA PRO A 80 -6.20 -16.79 -5.39
C PRO A 80 -4.86 -16.13 -5.05
N PHE A 81 -3.79 -16.47 -5.77
CA PHE A 81 -2.45 -15.94 -5.51
C PHE A 81 -2.38 -14.41 -5.56
N PHE A 82 -3.05 -13.81 -6.54
CA PHE A 82 -3.02 -12.36 -6.76
C PHE A 82 -3.65 -11.58 -5.60
N ASP A 83 -4.62 -12.18 -4.92
CA ASP A 83 -5.35 -11.55 -3.82
C ASP A 83 -4.41 -11.32 -2.64
N SER A 84 -3.80 -12.37 -2.10
CA SER A 84 -2.79 -12.26 -1.05
C SER A 84 -1.57 -11.38 -1.46
N LEU A 85 -1.19 -11.37 -2.76
CA LEU A 85 -0.12 -10.51 -3.26
C LEU A 85 -0.48 -9.03 -3.16
N SER A 86 -1.77 -8.68 -3.30
CA SER A 86 -2.23 -7.30 -3.27
C SER A 86 -1.94 -6.61 -1.93
N TYR A 87 -2.03 -7.33 -0.83
CA TYR A 87 -1.75 -6.80 0.51
C TYR A 87 -0.34 -6.21 0.65
N VAL A 88 0.64 -6.77 -0.08
CA VAL A 88 2.03 -6.31 -0.01
C VAL A 88 2.17 -4.86 -0.46
N PHE A 89 1.65 -4.52 -1.64
CA PHE A 89 1.75 -3.16 -2.16
C PHE A 89 0.76 -2.21 -1.48
N LEU A 90 -0.43 -2.70 -1.06
CA LEU A 90 -1.40 -1.92 -0.29
C LEU A 90 -0.82 -1.51 1.08
N THR A 91 -0.13 -2.41 1.77
CA THR A 91 0.55 -2.11 3.03
C THR A 91 1.65 -1.05 2.84
N TYR A 92 2.50 -1.25 1.83
CA TYR A 92 3.60 -0.32 1.59
C TYR A 92 3.10 1.09 1.24
N CYS A 93 2.15 1.22 0.32
CA CYS A 93 1.64 2.54 -0.08
C CYS A 93 0.89 3.23 1.07
N SER A 94 0.14 2.50 1.88
CA SER A 94 -0.55 3.02 3.05
C SER A 94 0.43 3.48 4.13
N TYR A 95 1.44 2.67 4.44
CA TYR A 95 2.48 3.02 5.39
C TYR A 95 3.30 4.24 4.94
N THR A 96 3.72 4.30 3.69
CA THR A 96 4.48 5.45 3.17
C THR A 96 3.63 6.72 3.07
N THR A 97 2.33 6.59 2.83
CA THR A 97 1.38 7.70 2.94
C THR A 97 1.26 8.20 4.39
N ALA A 98 1.25 7.27 5.37
CA ALA A 98 1.31 7.65 6.78
C ALA A 98 2.61 8.40 7.12
N LEU A 99 3.77 7.95 6.61
CA LEU A 99 5.03 8.67 6.77
C LEU A 99 5.00 10.07 6.15
N PHE A 100 4.42 10.20 4.95
CA PHE A 100 4.22 11.50 4.30
C PHE A 100 3.36 12.45 5.14
N ILE A 101 2.31 11.94 5.77
CA ILE A 101 1.43 12.71 6.66
C ILE A 101 2.15 13.12 7.95
N LEU A 102 2.97 12.27 8.52
CA LEU A 102 3.57 12.48 9.84
C LEU A 102 4.90 13.24 9.79
N SER A 103 5.61 13.19 8.68
CA SER A 103 6.95 13.77 8.57
C SER A 103 6.91 15.24 8.08
N PRO A 104 7.89 16.07 8.45
CA PRO A 104 8.09 17.36 7.83
C PRO A 104 8.43 17.21 6.34
N LEU A 105 8.09 18.23 5.55
CA LEU A 105 8.30 18.26 4.11
C LEU A 105 9.28 19.38 3.71
N ALA A 106 10.20 19.05 2.83
CA ALA A 106 11.18 19.99 2.30
C ALA A 106 11.23 19.93 0.77
N THR A 107 11.65 21.01 0.13
CA THR A 107 11.93 21.04 -1.31
C THR A 107 13.41 21.20 -1.59
N LYS A 108 13.90 20.51 -2.61
CA LYS A 108 15.22 20.71 -3.19
C LYS A 108 15.11 20.82 -4.70
N GLY A 109 15.13 22.05 -5.21
CA GLY A 109 14.72 22.34 -6.58
C GLY A 109 13.24 22.00 -6.76
N ILE A 110 12.92 21.21 -7.77
CA ILE A 110 11.55 20.72 -8.03
C ILE A 110 11.19 19.49 -7.18
N ASN A 111 12.15 18.90 -6.47
CA ASN A 111 11.95 17.64 -5.75
C ASN A 111 11.33 17.90 -4.37
N LEU A 112 10.23 17.23 -4.06
CA LEU A 112 9.63 17.20 -2.72
C LEU A 112 10.22 16.01 -1.94
N VAL A 113 10.77 16.30 -0.76
CA VAL A 113 11.44 15.33 0.11
C VAL A 113 10.70 15.23 1.43
N THR A 114 10.33 14.03 1.81
CA THR A 114 9.80 13.73 3.14
C THR A 114 10.99 13.59 4.10
N LEU A 115 11.06 14.45 5.12
CA LEU A 115 12.10 14.40 6.15
C LEU A 115 11.73 13.35 7.22
N GLU A 116 11.57 12.12 6.80
CA GLU A 116 11.34 11.01 7.70
C GLU A 116 12.58 10.72 8.55
N THR A 117 12.36 10.30 9.79
CA THR A 117 13.40 9.81 10.70
C THR A 117 13.10 8.38 11.08
N ARG A 118 14.08 7.67 11.64
CA ARG A 118 13.86 6.32 12.17
C ARG A 118 12.84 6.33 13.31
N ALA A 119 12.83 7.38 14.11
CA ALA A 119 11.84 7.57 15.16
C ALA A 119 10.42 7.62 14.60
N ILE A 120 10.20 8.41 13.54
CA ILE A 120 8.89 8.49 12.85
C ILE A 120 8.54 7.14 12.21
N ARG A 121 9.47 6.54 11.46
CA ARG A 121 9.24 5.26 10.76
C ARG A 121 8.84 4.11 11.70
N HIS A 122 9.41 4.05 12.89
CA HIS A 122 9.12 2.99 13.87
C HIS A 122 8.14 3.43 14.97
N SER A 123 7.47 4.58 14.78
CA SER A 123 6.49 5.07 15.74
C SER A 123 5.18 4.29 15.68
N TRP A 124 4.48 4.26 16.81
CA TRP A 124 3.10 3.79 16.88
C TRP A 124 2.15 4.60 16.00
N ALA A 125 2.40 5.91 15.86
CA ALA A 125 1.61 6.77 14.99
C ALA A 125 1.67 6.32 13.53
N ALA A 126 2.87 6.00 13.02
CA ALA A 126 3.05 5.48 11.66
C ALA A 126 2.40 4.11 11.48
N LEU A 127 2.48 3.24 12.50
CA LEU A 127 1.88 1.91 12.49
C LEU A 127 0.35 2.01 12.41
N VAL A 128 -0.25 2.72 13.36
CA VAL A 128 -1.72 2.82 13.46
C VAL A 128 -2.30 3.56 12.25
N LEU A 129 -1.68 4.67 11.85
CA LEU A 129 -2.14 5.42 10.69
C LEU A 129 -1.97 4.62 9.39
N GLY A 130 -0.87 3.89 9.22
CA GLY A 130 -0.65 3.02 8.07
C GLY A 130 -1.69 1.90 7.98
N ALA A 131 -1.99 1.23 9.10
CA ALA A 131 -3.02 0.21 9.18
C ALA A 131 -4.42 0.78 8.88
N PHE A 132 -4.73 1.95 9.44
CA PHE A 132 -5.99 2.65 9.17
C PHE A 132 -6.13 3.03 7.69
N LEU A 133 -5.08 3.60 7.08
CA LEU A 133 -5.10 4.00 5.67
C LEU A 133 -5.28 2.79 4.73
N GLN A 134 -4.71 1.63 5.06
CA GLN A 134 -4.92 0.41 4.29
C GLN A 134 -6.37 -0.08 4.40
N THR A 135 -6.92 -0.13 5.61
CA THR A 135 -8.34 -0.46 5.82
C THR A 135 -9.27 0.56 5.15
N PHE A 136 -8.86 1.83 5.15
CA PHE A 136 -9.62 2.90 4.52
C PHE A 136 -9.72 2.72 3.00
N LEU A 137 -8.66 2.21 2.32
CA LEU A 137 -8.74 1.84 0.90
C LEU A 137 -9.79 0.76 0.63
N ASP A 138 -9.94 -0.19 1.56
CA ASP A 138 -10.86 -1.30 1.41
C ASP A 138 -12.35 -0.87 1.35
N ILE A 139 -12.67 0.32 1.89
CA ILE A 139 -14.01 0.93 1.78
C ILE A 139 -14.47 1.08 0.32
N ILE A 140 -13.53 1.19 -0.65
CA ILE A 140 -13.88 1.22 -2.07
C ILE A 140 -13.46 -0.06 -2.80
N ILE A 141 -12.42 -0.75 -2.37
CA ILE A 141 -11.91 -1.95 -3.04
C ILE A 141 -12.95 -3.07 -2.95
N ASP A 142 -13.41 -3.42 -1.75
CA ASP A 142 -14.33 -4.54 -1.55
C ASP A 142 -15.70 -4.33 -2.20
N PRO A 143 -16.38 -3.17 -2.04
CA PRO A 143 -17.64 -2.95 -2.76
C PRO A 143 -17.53 -3.13 -4.27
N VAL A 144 -16.45 -2.65 -4.91
CA VAL A 144 -16.28 -2.81 -6.35
C VAL A 144 -15.84 -4.23 -6.72
N ALA A 145 -15.10 -4.91 -5.86
CA ALA A 145 -14.73 -6.31 -6.06
C ALA A 145 -15.94 -7.24 -6.00
N LEU A 146 -16.92 -6.98 -5.12
CA LEU A 146 -18.19 -7.70 -5.09
C LEU A 146 -19.03 -7.50 -6.36
N GLN A 147 -18.81 -6.43 -7.14
CA GLN A 147 -19.39 -6.23 -8.47
C GLN A 147 -18.54 -6.89 -9.57
N GLY A 148 -17.67 -7.81 -9.23
CA GLY A 148 -16.70 -8.42 -10.15
C GLY A 148 -17.31 -9.04 -11.40
N SER A 149 -18.57 -9.55 -11.34
CA SER A 149 -19.29 -10.06 -12.51
C SER A 149 -19.54 -9.01 -13.61
N HIS A 150 -19.47 -7.72 -13.28
CA HIS A 150 -19.70 -6.60 -14.20
C HIS A 150 -18.41 -6.10 -14.87
N TRP A 151 -17.24 -6.63 -14.50
CA TRP A 151 -15.95 -6.21 -15.05
C TRP A 151 -14.96 -7.38 -15.15
N PHE A 152 -13.77 -7.12 -15.64
CA PHE A 152 -12.77 -8.16 -15.94
C PHE A 152 -12.23 -8.91 -14.69
N LEU A 153 -12.58 -8.50 -13.47
CA LEU A 153 -12.23 -9.25 -12.26
C LEU A 153 -12.93 -10.62 -12.23
N GLY A 154 -14.20 -10.68 -12.69
CA GLY A 154 -15.06 -11.81 -12.42
C GLY A 154 -15.52 -11.82 -10.96
N GLN A 155 -16.55 -12.60 -10.68
CA GLN A 155 -16.98 -12.80 -9.30
C GLN A 155 -16.09 -13.85 -8.64
N ILE A 156 -15.21 -13.41 -7.74
CA ILE A 156 -14.17 -14.24 -7.14
C ILE A 156 -14.47 -14.66 -5.69
N TYR A 157 -15.30 -13.91 -4.97
CA TYR A 157 -15.72 -14.25 -3.60
C TYR A 157 -17.10 -13.67 -3.27
N GLY A 158 -17.64 -14.11 -2.15
CA GLY A 158 -18.87 -13.59 -1.55
C GLY A 158 -18.91 -13.81 -0.05
N TYR A 159 -19.74 -13.05 0.65
CA TYR A 159 -19.93 -13.15 2.10
C TYR A 159 -21.17 -14.00 2.42
N TYR A 160 -21.14 -14.69 3.56
CA TYR A 160 -22.32 -15.39 4.12
C TYR A 160 -23.20 -14.44 4.94
N GLU A 161 -22.61 -13.37 5.49
CA GLU A 161 -23.30 -12.37 6.29
C GLU A 161 -23.83 -11.23 5.40
N GLU A 162 -24.95 -10.64 5.79
CA GLU A 162 -25.42 -9.41 5.16
C GLU A 162 -24.45 -8.27 5.42
N GLY A 163 -24.07 -7.57 4.35
CA GLY A 163 -23.14 -6.45 4.43
C GLY A 163 -23.81 -5.14 4.83
N VAL A 164 -23.13 -4.37 5.63
CA VAL A 164 -23.55 -3.02 6.04
C VAL A 164 -23.18 -1.94 5.04
N HIS A 165 -22.24 -2.23 4.13
CA HIS A 165 -21.72 -1.28 3.14
C HIS A 165 -21.60 -1.96 1.77
N PHE A 166 -22.60 -1.79 0.91
CA PHE A 166 -22.66 -2.39 -0.43
C PHE A 166 -22.35 -3.89 -0.47
N GLY A 167 -22.89 -4.64 0.47
CA GLY A 167 -22.68 -6.08 0.59
C GLY A 167 -21.46 -6.49 1.41
N VAL A 168 -20.63 -5.55 1.87
CA VAL A 168 -19.46 -5.82 2.71
C VAL A 168 -19.84 -5.77 4.19
N PRO A 169 -19.58 -6.83 4.98
CA PRO A 169 -19.90 -6.87 6.40
C PRO A 169 -18.87 -6.07 7.23
N LEU A 170 -19.30 -5.64 8.42
CA LEU A 170 -18.40 -4.90 9.34
C LEU A 170 -17.21 -5.74 9.81
N SER A 171 -17.40 -7.05 9.94
CA SER A 171 -16.33 -8.01 10.29
C SER A 171 -15.17 -7.95 9.32
N ASN A 172 -15.43 -7.71 8.03
CA ASN A 172 -14.39 -7.55 7.03
C ASN A 172 -13.47 -6.34 7.33
N TYR A 173 -14.03 -5.17 7.60
CA TYR A 173 -13.23 -3.97 7.93
C TYR A 173 -12.42 -4.12 9.22
N ILE A 174 -12.97 -4.83 10.22
CA ILE A 174 -12.23 -5.16 11.44
C ILE A 174 -11.06 -6.11 11.10
N GLY A 175 -11.30 -7.10 10.26
CA GLY A 175 -10.28 -8.02 9.78
C GLY A 175 -9.16 -7.32 9.02
N TRP A 176 -9.53 -6.40 8.10
CA TRP A 176 -8.57 -5.55 7.40
C TRP A 176 -7.71 -4.72 8.36
N LEU A 177 -8.33 -4.11 9.37
CA LEU A 177 -7.59 -3.32 10.36
C LEU A 177 -6.59 -4.18 11.14
N LEU A 178 -7.00 -5.35 11.59
CA LEU A 178 -6.13 -6.28 12.33
C LEU A 178 -4.98 -6.79 11.45
N THR A 179 -5.28 -7.26 10.25
CA THR A 179 -4.26 -7.78 9.33
C THR A 179 -3.30 -6.68 8.89
N SER A 180 -3.82 -5.49 8.57
CA SER A 180 -2.99 -4.33 8.21
C SER A 180 -2.08 -3.90 9.34
N PHE A 181 -2.56 -3.93 10.59
CA PHE A 181 -1.74 -3.66 11.77
C PHE A 181 -0.55 -4.63 11.87
N PHE A 182 -0.78 -5.93 11.68
CA PHE A 182 0.28 -6.93 11.67
C PHE A 182 1.26 -6.73 10.51
N LEU A 183 0.75 -6.45 9.31
CA LEU A 183 1.57 -6.24 8.12
C LEU A 183 2.49 -5.02 8.28
N VAL A 184 1.96 -3.89 8.75
CA VAL A 184 2.76 -2.68 9.00
C VAL A 184 3.77 -2.93 10.12
N ALA A 185 3.38 -3.62 11.21
CA ALA A 185 4.29 -3.97 12.29
C ALA A 185 5.46 -4.84 11.79
N VAL A 186 5.17 -5.84 10.96
CA VAL A 186 6.21 -6.70 10.35
C VAL A 186 7.10 -5.89 9.41
N PHE A 187 6.55 -4.97 8.61
CA PHE A 187 7.35 -4.08 7.77
C PHE A 187 8.30 -3.22 8.62
N GLN A 188 7.80 -2.61 9.70
CA GLN A 188 8.64 -1.85 10.63
C GLN A 188 9.73 -2.70 11.26
N GLN A 189 9.44 -3.96 11.65
CA GLN A 189 10.45 -4.87 12.22
C GLN A 189 11.54 -5.23 11.21
N ILE A 190 11.17 -5.51 9.96
CA ILE A 190 12.11 -5.78 8.87
C ILE A 190 13.00 -4.56 8.64
N ASP A 191 12.41 -3.36 8.72
CA ASP A 191 13.14 -2.11 8.48
C ASP A 191 14.04 -1.68 9.66
N ARG A 192 13.85 -2.21 10.86
CA ARG A 192 14.66 -1.85 12.06
C ARG A 192 16.15 -2.11 11.91
N LYS A 193 16.55 -3.12 11.12
CA LYS A 193 17.98 -3.35 10.84
C LYS A 193 18.50 -2.20 9.98
N HIS A 194 19.32 -1.37 10.61
CA HIS A 194 19.88 -0.19 9.96
C HIS A 194 21.15 -0.56 9.20
N ASP A 195 21.13 -0.36 7.90
CA ASP A 195 22.32 -0.28 7.09
C ASP A 195 22.68 1.21 6.96
N LEU A 196 23.85 1.61 7.50
CA LEU A 196 24.38 2.97 7.33
C LEU A 196 24.72 3.30 5.87
N LYS A 197 24.67 2.31 5.00
CA LYS A 197 24.91 2.47 3.55
C LYS A 197 23.59 2.74 2.85
N ALA A 198 23.66 3.62 1.85
CA ALA A 198 22.55 3.82 0.92
C ALA A 198 22.07 2.45 0.38
N PRO A 199 20.77 2.21 0.28
CA PRO A 199 20.28 1.00 -0.36
C PRO A 199 20.90 0.86 -1.74
N ALA A 200 21.37 -0.34 -2.09
CA ALA A 200 21.94 -0.59 -3.42
C ALA A 200 20.85 -0.26 -4.46
N GLY A 201 21.19 0.57 -5.46
CA GLY A 201 20.22 1.05 -6.46
C GLY A 201 19.52 2.36 -6.09
N VAL A 202 20.01 3.11 -5.09
CA VAL A 202 19.58 4.50 -4.86
C VAL A 202 20.07 5.35 -6.04
N PHE A 203 19.35 5.21 -7.16
CA PHE A 203 19.39 6.26 -8.16
C PHE A 203 18.71 7.48 -7.54
N PHE A 204 19.27 8.67 -7.75
CA PHE A 204 18.59 9.91 -7.42
C PHE A 204 17.33 10.02 -8.29
N MET A 205 16.26 9.43 -7.79
CA MET A 205 14.97 9.45 -8.45
C MET A 205 14.21 10.67 -7.92
N PRO A 206 13.94 11.67 -8.79
CA PRO A 206 13.13 12.81 -8.37
C PRO A 206 11.77 12.30 -7.86
N PHE A 207 11.23 12.98 -6.86
CA PHE A 207 9.93 12.64 -6.26
C PHE A 207 9.83 11.24 -5.62
N ARG A 208 10.96 10.58 -5.30
CA ARG A 208 10.97 9.26 -4.66
C ARG A 208 10.06 9.18 -3.43
N SER A 209 10.04 10.23 -2.61
CA SER A 209 9.20 10.31 -1.41
C SER A 209 7.70 10.27 -1.71
N LEU A 210 7.30 10.56 -2.95
CA LEU A 210 5.90 10.56 -3.36
C LEU A 210 5.45 9.25 -4.00
N LEU A 211 6.36 8.32 -4.35
CA LEU A 211 5.99 7.10 -5.08
C LEU A 211 4.97 6.25 -4.31
N GLY A 212 5.14 6.13 -2.99
CA GLY A 212 4.16 5.41 -2.16
C GLY A 212 2.82 6.12 -2.07
N PRO A 213 2.74 7.41 -1.69
CA PRO A 213 1.50 8.18 -1.74
C PRO A 213 0.83 8.21 -3.13
N VAL A 214 1.61 8.29 -4.21
CA VAL A 214 1.09 8.21 -5.59
C VAL A 214 0.51 6.83 -5.87
N LEU A 215 1.17 5.76 -5.43
CA LEU A 215 0.64 4.39 -5.56
C LEU A 215 -0.69 4.26 -4.80
N TYR A 216 -0.80 4.81 -3.58
CA TYR A 216 -2.03 4.83 -2.80
C TYR A 216 -3.18 5.51 -3.57
N LEU A 217 -2.92 6.71 -4.10
CA LEU A 217 -3.90 7.44 -4.91
C LEU A 217 -4.22 6.73 -6.22
N SER A 218 -3.24 6.05 -6.82
CA SER A 218 -3.46 5.29 -8.07
C SER A 218 -4.40 4.11 -7.85
N VAL A 219 -4.28 3.39 -6.72
CA VAL A 219 -5.22 2.33 -6.35
C VAL A 219 -6.62 2.90 -6.15
N LEU A 220 -6.75 4.03 -5.45
CA LEU A 220 -8.03 4.70 -5.23
C LEU A 220 -8.68 5.15 -6.56
N ILE A 221 -7.92 5.83 -7.42
CA ILE A 221 -8.39 6.31 -8.72
C ILE A 221 -8.80 5.14 -9.62
N PHE A 222 -8.03 4.05 -9.61
CA PHE A 222 -8.36 2.84 -10.37
C PHE A 222 -9.73 2.29 -9.96
N ASN A 223 -9.98 2.13 -8.65
CA ASN A 223 -11.25 1.62 -8.17
C ASN A 223 -12.41 2.56 -8.50
N TRP A 224 -12.24 3.88 -8.38
CA TRP A 224 -13.26 4.84 -8.82
C TRP A 224 -13.53 4.76 -10.32
N ALA A 225 -12.48 4.65 -11.13
CA ALA A 225 -12.63 4.54 -12.58
C ALA A 225 -13.40 3.28 -12.97
N VAL A 226 -13.07 2.13 -12.35
CA VAL A 226 -13.80 0.87 -12.57
C VAL A 226 -15.25 1.00 -12.13
N THR A 227 -15.52 1.54 -10.94
CA THR A 227 -16.86 1.70 -10.40
C THR A 227 -17.75 2.58 -11.30
N LEU A 228 -17.20 3.69 -11.80
CA LEU A 228 -17.89 4.56 -12.77
C LEU A 228 -18.11 3.85 -14.12
N TRP A 229 -17.10 3.09 -14.58
CA TRP A 229 -17.16 2.38 -15.86
C TRP A 229 -18.24 1.29 -15.87
N ILE A 230 -18.42 0.56 -14.78
CA ILE A 230 -19.47 -0.47 -14.65
C ILE A 230 -20.86 0.09 -14.33
N GLY A 231 -20.99 1.42 -14.15
CA GLY A 231 -22.28 2.09 -13.89
C GLY A 231 -22.73 2.08 -12.44
N GLU A 232 -21.87 1.65 -11.49
CA GLU A 232 -22.16 1.63 -10.06
C GLU A 232 -21.99 3.01 -9.42
N HIS A 233 -22.79 3.96 -9.88
CA HIS A 233 -22.66 5.39 -9.53
C HIS A 233 -22.82 5.66 -8.04
N LEU A 234 -23.65 4.89 -7.33
CA LEU A 234 -23.85 5.09 -5.89
C LEU A 234 -22.61 4.70 -5.09
N ILE A 235 -21.95 3.59 -5.45
CA ILE A 235 -20.67 3.16 -4.84
C ILE A 235 -19.60 4.21 -5.13
N ALA A 236 -19.48 4.63 -6.40
CA ALA A 236 -18.51 5.64 -6.81
C ALA A 236 -18.70 6.97 -6.05
N LEU A 237 -19.93 7.48 -5.98
CA LEU A 237 -20.25 8.74 -5.30
C LEU A 237 -19.97 8.65 -3.80
N THR A 238 -20.35 7.55 -3.16
CA THR A 238 -20.07 7.31 -1.75
C THR A 238 -18.56 7.31 -1.47
N GLY A 239 -17.79 6.58 -2.28
CA GLY A 239 -16.33 6.58 -2.19
C GLY A 239 -15.74 7.98 -2.38
N ILE A 240 -16.18 8.73 -3.41
CA ILE A 240 -15.72 10.10 -3.66
C ILE A 240 -16.00 11.00 -2.43
N LEU A 241 -17.19 10.94 -1.86
CA LEU A 241 -17.55 11.75 -0.70
C LEU A 241 -16.70 11.39 0.54
N ILE A 242 -16.47 10.10 0.79
CA ILE A 242 -15.67 9.62 1.93
C ILE A 242 -14.21 10.08 1.80
N PHE A 243 -13.61 9.99 0.61
CA PHE A 243 -12.18 10.26 0.42
C PHE A 243 -11.85 11.72 0.11
N THR A 244 -12.80 12.51 -0.43
CA THR A 244 -12.51 13.90 -0.83
C THR A 244 -12.03 14.75 0.34
N LEU A 245 -12.73 14.72 1.47
CA LEU A 245 -12.36 15.54 2.62
C LEU A 245 -10.99 15.17 3.20
N PRO A 246 -10.67 13.90 3.46
CA PRO A 246 -9.32 13.48 3.87
C PRO A 246 -8.22 13.89 2.88
N ILE A 247 -8.43 13.71 1.57
CA ILE A 247 -7.47 14.09 0.54
C ILE A 247 -7.21 15.60 0.54
N VAL A 248 -8.29 16.41 0.60
CA VAL A 248 -8.17 17.86 0.68
C VAL A 248 -7.42 18.29 1.93
N ILE A 249 -7.77 17.75 3.10
CA ILE A 249 -7.10 18.07 4.37
C ILE A 249 -5.60 17.73 4.28
N VAL A 250 -5.25 16.52 3.85
CA VAL A 250 -3.84 16.08 3.72
C VAL A 250 -3.09 16.96 2.73
N THR A 251 -3.70 17.29 1.59
CA THR A 251 -3.08 18.15 0.57
C THR A 251 -2.85 19.56 1.10
N VAL A 252 -3.85 20.18 1.73
CA VAL A 252 -3.72 21.52 2.30
C VAL A 252 -2.65 21.54 3.41
N LEU A 253 -2.67 20.55 4.31
CA LEU A 253 -1.67 20.45 5.37
C LEU A 253 -0.27 20.22 4.80
N ALA A 254 -0.12 19.42 3.75
CA ALA A 254 1.15 19.21 3.08
C ALA A 254 1.68 20.53 2.49
N ILE A 255 0.85 21.27 1.74
CA ILE A 255 1.22 22.57 1.16
C ILE A 255 1.63 23.57 2.26
N LEU A 256 0.86 23.65 3.35
CA LEU A 256 1.14 24.57 4.44
C LEU A 256 2.41 24.22 5.23
N ARG A 257 2.85 22.95 5.21
CA ARG A 257 4.03 22.46 5.95
C ARG A 257 5.31 22.41 5.12
N VAL A 258 5.23 22.52 3.80
CA VAL A 258 6.43 22.51 2.95
C VAL A 258 7.40 23.61 3.37
N ASN A 259 8.68 23.21 3.59
CA ASN A 259 9.77 24.07 4.05
C ASN A 259 9.54 24.76 5.42
N ARG A 260 8.60 24.25 6.23
CA ARG A 260 8.34 24.72 7.60
C ARG A 260 8.82 23.70 8.62
N TYR A 261 10.04 23.21 8.45
CA TYR A 261 10.69 22.29 9.38
C TYR A 261 11.71 23.03 10.24
N ARG A 262 11.97 22.48 11.43
CA ARG A 262 13.02 22.99 12.32
C ARG A 262 14.41 22.49 11.88
N PRO A 263 15.48 23.25 12.14
CA PRO A 263 16.84 22.80 11.82
C PRO A 263 17.18 21.42 12.41
N GLU A 264 16.67 21.13 13.62
CA GLU A 264 16.89 19.86 14.31
C GLU A 264 16.27 18.69 13.54
N GLU A 265 15.06 18.86 12.99
CA GLU A 265 14.36 17.82 12.20
C GLU A 265 15.14 17.47 10.92
N LEU A 266 15.76 18.46 10.29
CA LEU A 266 16.63 18.22 9.15
C LEU A 266 17.92 17.50 9.57
N GLN A 267 18.52 17.88 10.72
CA GLN A 267 19.73 17.23 11.22
C GLN A 267 19.46 15.77 11.59
N GLU A 268 18.37 15.47 12.28
CA GLU A 268 17.95 14.12 12.60
C GLU A 268 17.72 13.28 11.32
N HIS A 269 17.01 13.85 10.34
CA HIS A 269 16.82 13.19 9.05
C HIS A 269 18.17 12.87 8.37
N LEU A 270 19.11 13.81 8.33
CA LEU A 270 20.43 13.61 7.71
C LEU A 270 21.33 12.65 8.51
N ALA A 271 21.17 12.58 9.84
CA ALA A 271 21.86 11.60 10.66
C ALA A 271 21.38 10.17 10.35
N ASP A 272 20.06 9.99 10.17
CA ASP A 272 19.45 8.70 9.84
C ASP A 272 19.66 8.32 8.36
N TYR A 273 19.64 9.30 7.46
CA TYR A 273 19.72 9.12 6.00
C TYR A 273 20.77 10.05 5.36
N PRO A 274 22.09 9.79 5.57
CA PRO A 274 23.17 10.65 5.05
C PRO A 274 23.14 10.79 3.51
N TRP A 275 22.54 9.83 2.80
CA TRP A 275 22.35 9.85 1.34
C TRP A 275 21.09 10.62 0.88
N SER A 276 20.42 11.31 1.80
CA SER A 276 19.25 12.12 1.43
C SER A 276 19.63 13.19 0.42
N PRO A 277 18.75 13.49 -0.56
CA PRO A 277 18.98 14.61 -1.48
C PRO A 277 19.16 15.94 -0.76
N MET A 278 18.73 16.06 0.51
CA MET A 278 18.93 17.27 1.32
C MET A 278 20.38 17.47 1.77
N ASN A 279 21.24 16.46 1.68
CA ASN A 279 22.67 16.59 2.02
C ASN A 279 23.40 17.45 0.99
N LYS A 280 24.12 18.49 1.45
CA LYS A 280 24.86 19.43 0.60
C LYS A 280 26.16 18.84 0.02
N HIS A 281 26.76 17.84 0.68
CA HIS A 281 28.08 17.32 0.34
C HIS A 281 28.12 16.32 -0.84
N GLU A 282 26.98 15.86 -1.35
CA GLU A 282 26.98 14.94 -2.49
C GLU A 282 27.27 15.61 -3.85
N LYS A 283 27.11 16.93 -3.97
CA LYS A 283 27.36 17.62 -5.25
C LYS A 283 28.86 17.70 -5.63
N GLU A 284 29.77 17.60 -4.68
CA GLU A 284 31.22 17.69 -4.95
C GLU A 284 31.82 16.35 -5.41
N LYS A 285 31.19 15.21 -5.09
CA LYS A 285 31.69 13.87 -5.45
C LYS A 285 31.21 13.35 -6.80
N SER A 286 30.22 13.97 -7.42
CA SER A 286 29.71 13.57 -8.74
C SER A 286 30.39 14.29 -9.92
N HIS A 287 31.30 15.22 -9.64
CA HIS A 287 32.07 15.99 -10.64
C HIS A 287 33.60 15.79 -10.52
N SER A 288 34.03 14.87 -9.67
CA SER A 288 35.42 14.37 -9.60
C SER A 288 35.45 12.88 -10.05
#